data_bf1f09d51776a8b7a2837e9d01a37449
#
_entry.id   bf1f09d51776a8b7a2837e9d01a37449
#
_cell.length_a   1.000
_cell.length_b   1.000
_cell.length_c   1.000
_cell.angle_alpha   90.00
_cell.angle_beta   90.00
_cell.angle_gamma   90.00
#
_symmetry.space_group_name_H-M   'P 1'
#
loop_
_entity.id
_entity.type
_entity.pdbx_description
1 polymer ?
#
loop_
_entity_poly.entity_id
_entity_poly.type
_entity_poly.pdbx_seq_one_letter_code
_entity_poly.pdbx_strand_id
1 'polypeptide(L)'
;MNAMKMDAKRSICSVKMIIIIVALVFTLIFSSWDMIRASKKDISAYGVIDMLGTALMMDKFKVLMVMFTAGIYTAGFCYDFKHHYIRMILARTDLISYSISKFIVNTVAVVFACIASFYVFLVVAVGFLGANLTQIKTVPCYYQIGYKFPVLYIGMMGLQFGMVCAMSCAVGMLFSVFQPNTFVCIGISGMVFFSAISYIPLGSIFDVYNLISMQPTLPAGQETLQGIMFLWGMLYPVCVILICTYLFYRRMKWREQNGLL
;
A
#
# COMPACT_ATOMS: atom_id res chain seq x y z
N MET A 1 2.66 14.39 25.43
CA MET A 1 1.77 13.66 24.47
C MET A 1 2.69 13.04 23.44
N ASN A 2 2.70 11.72 23.29
CA ASN A 2 3.66 11.06 22.42
C ASN A 2 3.49 11.53 20.98
N ALA A 3 4.58 11.90 20.29
CA ALA A 3 4.58 12.34 18.89
C ALA A 3 3.79 11.37 17.97
N MET A 4 3.92 10.08 18.22
CA MET A 4 3.22 9.02 17.51
C MET A 4 1.68 9.13 17.60
N LYS A 5 1.11 9.48 18.78
CA LYS A 5 -0.35 9.68 18.94
C LYS A 5 -0.86 10.87 18.11
N MET A 6 -0.07 11.94 18.08
CA MET A 6 -0.43 13.14 17.31
C MET A 6 -0.41 12.85 15.81
N ASP A 7 0.64 12.18 15.34
CA ASP A 7 0.78 11.80 13.93
C ASP A 7 -0.29 10.79 13.50
N ALA A 8 -0.60 9.79 14.34
CA ALA A 8 -1.68 8.84 14.09
C ALA A 8 -3.05 9.52 13.97
N LYS A 9 -3.36 10.47 14.86
CA LYS A 9 -4.59 11.24 14.77
C LYS A 9 -4.67 12.09 13.51
N ARG A 10 -3.56 12.68 13.09
CA ARG A 10 -3.49 13.48 11.84
C ARG A 10 -3.64 12.66 10.58
N SER A 11 -3.18 11.39 10.59
CA SER A 11 -3.24 10.51 9.42
C SER A 11 -4.56 9.74 9.35
N ILE A 12 -4.88 8.98 10.42
CA ILE A 12 -6.00 8.03 10.41
C ILE A 12 -7.36 8.73 10.59
N CYS A 13 -7.46 9.73 11.47
CA CYS A 13 -8.70 10.45 11.73
C CYS A 13 -8.90 11.68 10.83
N SER A 14 -8.28 11.71 9.66
CA SER A 14 -8.38 12.86 8.73
C SER A 14 -9.43 12.63 7.65
N VAL A 15 -10.08 13.70 7.23
CA VAL A 15 -10.97 13.68 6.06
C VAL A 15 -10.25 13.18 4.80
N LYS A 16 -8.93 13.45 4.70
CA LYS A 16 -8.07 12.97 3.61
C LYS A 16 -8.10 11.44 3.50
N MET A 17 -8.10 10.73 4.64
CA MET A 17 -8.15 9.28 4.68
C MET A 17 -9.42 8.75 4.02
N ILE A 18 -10.57 9.35 4.33
CA ILE A 18 -11.87 8.97 3.76
C ILE A 18 -11.88 9.23 2.25
N ILE A 19 -11.42 10.40 1.81
CA ILE A 19 -11.34 10.76 0.38
C ILE A 19 -10.48 9.74 -0.37
N ILE A 20 -9.35 9.34 0.20
CA ILE A 20 -8.43 8.40 -0.42
C ILE A 20 -9.02 6.99 -0.47
N ILE A 21 -9.69 6.52 0.59
CA ILE A 21 -10.41 5.24 0.56
C ILE A 21 -11.46 5.25 -0.56
N VAL A 22 -12.25 6.30 -0.69
CA VAL A 22 -13.24 6.45 -1.77
C VAL A 22 -12.57 6.45 -3.15
N ALA A 23 -11.45 7.15 -3.32
CA ALA A 23 -10.69 7.18 -4.56
C ALA A 23 -10.14 5.79 -4.92
N LEU A 24 -9.62 5.03 -3.93
CA LEU A 24 -9.16 3.66 -4.12
C LEU A 24 -10.31 2.72 -4.53
N VAL A 25 -11.47 2.82 -3.89
CA VAL A 25 -12.65 2.03 -4.27
C VAL A 25 -13.11 2.37 -5.68
N PHE A 26 -13.11 3.65 -6.04
CA PHE A 26 -13.47 4.08 -7.39
C PHE A 26 -12.50 3.52 -8.45
N THR A 27 -11.19 3.53 -8.18
CA THR A 27 -10.21 2.92 -9.08
C THR A 27 -10.39 1.41 -9.21
N LEU A 28 -10.73 0.69 -8.13
CA LEU A 28 -11.04 -0.73 -8.16
C LEU A 28 -12.29 -1.03 -9.01
N ILE A 29 -13.35 -0.26 -8.85
CA ILE A 29 -14.58 -0.40 -9.64
C ILE A 29 -14.28 -0.15 -11.12
N PHE A 30 -13.53 0.91 -11.42
CA PHE A 30 -13.22 1.28 -12.80
C PHE A 30 -12.32 0.24 -13.49
N SER A 31 -11.32 -0.30 -12.78
CA SER A 31 -10.44 -1.34 -13.31
C SER A 31 -11.16 -2.67 -13.54
N SER A 32 -12.19 -2.98 -12.73
CA SER A 32 -12.98 -4.22 -12.83
C SER A 32 -14.25 -4.04 -13.67
N TRP A 33 -14.44 -2.92 -14.35
CA TRP A 33 -15.70 -2.55 -15.00
C TRP A 33 -16.21 -3.56 -16.01
N ASP A 34 -15.33 -4.12 -16.82
CA ASP A 34 -15.70 -5.11 -17.85
C ASP A 34 -16.14 -6.43 -17.22
N MET A 35 -15.50 -6.86 -16.13
CA MET A 35 -15.91 -8.04 -15.36
C MET A 35 -17.25 -7.83 -14.66
N ILE A 36 -17.49 -6.64 -14.13
CA ILE A 36 -18.77 -6.27 -13.52
C ILE A 36 -19.89 -6.34 -14.56
N ARG A 37 -19.65 -5.85 -15.78
CA ARG A 37 -20.62 -5.95 -16.88
C ARG A 37 -20.89 -7.40 -17.30
N ALA A 38 -19.83 -8.21 -17.36
CA ALA A 38 -19.96 -9.63 -17.68
C ALA A 38 -20.74 -10.41 -16.61
N SER A 39 -20.46 -10.13 -15.33
CA SER A 39 -21.15 -10.74 -14.19
C SER A 39 -22.64 -10.38 -14.12
N LYS A 40 -23.05 -9.20 -14.61
CA LYS A 40 -24.48 -8.83 -14.72
C LYS A 40 -25.24 -9.62 -15.78
N LYS A 41 -24.54 -10.07 -16.84
CA LYS A 41 -25.17 -10.90 -17.90
C LYS A 41 -25.24 -12.36 -17.48
N ASP A 42 -24.25 -12.84 -16.77
CA ASP A 42 -24.16 -14.22 -16.29
C ASP A 42 -23.62 -14.21 -14.86
N ILE A 43 -24.53 -14.40 -13.87
CA ILE A 43 -24.24 -14.37 -12.44
C ILE A 43 -23.11 -15.34 -12.05
N SER A 44 -22.88 -16.36 -12.89
CA SER A 44 -21.83 -17.36 -12.70
C SER A 44 -20.48 -16.96 -13.30
N ALA A 45 -20.35 -15.77 -13.93
CA ALA A 45 -19.18 -15.46 -14.74
C ALA A 45 -17.91 -15.18 -13.91
N TYR A 46 -17.96 -14.30 -12.90
CA TYR A 46 -16.79 -13.86 -12.14
C TYR A 46 -17.15 -13.56 -10.67
N GLY A 47 -16.25 -13.98 -9.75
CA GLY A 47 -16.37 -13.64 -8.32
C GLY A 47 -15.65 -12.34 -7.95
N VAL A 48 -15.89 -11.84 -6.73
CA VAL A 48 -15.25 -10.63 -6.21
C VAL A 48 -13.72 -10.78 -6.14
N ILE A 49 -13.24 -11.99 -5.82
CA ILE A 49 -11.79 -12.31 -5.75
C ILE A 49 -11.16 -12.19 -7.15
N ASP A 50 -11.84 -12.67 -8.20
CA ASP A 50 -11.35 -12.54 -9.57
C ASP A 50 -11.31 -11.08 -10.03
N MET A 51 -12.31 -10.29 -9.65
CA MET A 51 -12.35 -8.85 -9.94
C MET A 51 -11.19 -8.12 -9.28
N LEU A 52 -10.91 -8.40 -8.00
CA LEU A 52 -9.77 -7.83 -7.28
C LEU A 52 -8.44 -8.30 -7.88
N GLY A 53 -8.30 -9.59 -8.17
CA GLY A 53 -7.11 -10.14 -8.81
C GLY A 53 -6.79 -9.45 -10.14
N THR A 54 -7.80 -9.26 -10.98
CA THR A 54 -7.63 -8.55 -12.26
C THR A 54 -7.30 -7.08 -12.07
N ALA A 55 -7.95 -6.40 -11.12
CA ALA A 55 -7.62 -5.01 -10.79
C ALA A 55 -6.16 -4.86 -10.36
N LEU A 56 -5.64 -5.82 -9.61
CA LEU A 56 -4.24 -5.86 -9.19
C LEU A 56 -3.27 -6.31 -10.30
N MET A 57 -3.75 -6.91 -11.38
CA MET A 57 -2.92 -7.22 -12.54
C MET A 57 -2.76 -6.02 -13.51
N MET A 58 -3.67 -5.05 -13.48
CA MET A 58 -3.65 -3.87 -14.35
C MET A 58 -2.63 -2.82 -13.87
N ASP A 59 -1.47 -2.71 -14.55
CA ASP A 59 -0.35 -1.85 -14.13
C ASP A 59 -0.68 -0.39 -13.93
N LYS A 60 -1.43 0.19 -14.85
CA LYS A 60 -1.79 1.61 -14.82
C LYS A 60 -2.59 1.96 -13.56
N PHE A 61 -3.54 1.10 -13.19
CA PHE A 61 -4.37 1.32 -12.01
C PHE A 61 -3.61 1.13 -10.71
N LYS A 62 -2.68 0.16 -10.65
CA LYS A 62 -1.81 -0.03 -9.48
C LYS A 62 -0.99 1.21 -9.16
N VAL A 63 -0.34 1.80 -10.17
CA VAL A 63 0.45 3.04 -10.00
C VAL A 63 -0.42 4.17 -9.45
N LEU A 64 -1.63 4.33 -10.01
CA LEU A 64 -2.57 5.34 -9.54
C LEU A 64 -2.98 5.11 -8.08
N MET A 65 -3.24 3.86 -7.70
CA MET A 65 -3.57 3.50 -6.31
C MET A 65 -2.41 3.83 -5.36
N VAL A 66 -1.15 3.59 -5.74
CA VAL A 66 0.03 3.97 -4.95
C VAL A 66 0.15 5.48 -4.81
N MET A 67 -0.12 6.24 -5.86
CA MET A 67 -0.12 7.71 -5.77
C MET A 67 -1.19 8.24 -4.81
N PHE A 68 -2.39 7.66 -4.81
CA PHE A 68 -3.43 8.01 -3.84
C PHE A 68 -3.02 7.67 -2.42
N THR A 69 -2.49 6.48 -2.17
CA THR A 69 -2.03 6.10 -0.83
C THR A 69 -0.89 6.99 -0.33
N ALA A 70 0.01 7.45 -1.21
CA ALA A 70 1.05 8.41 -0.87
C ALA A 70 0.49 9.77 -0.42
N GLY A 71 -0.70 10.14 -0.87
CA GLY A 71 -1.40 11.35 -0.42
C GLY A 71 -1.81 11.36 1.05
N ILE A 72 -1.89 10.19 1.73
CA ILE A 72 -2.34 10.08 3.12
C ILE A 72 -1.39 10.82 4.07
N TYR A 73 -0.14 10.39 4.14
CA TYR A 73 0.80 10.89 5.14
C TYR A 73 2.25 11.01 4.66
N THR A 74 2.59 10.56 3.44
CA THR A 74 3.98 10.57 2.90
C THR A 74 4.60 11.97 2.92
N ALA A 75 3.81 13.01 2.72
CA ALA A 75 4.23 14.40 2.80
C ALA A 75 4.22 14.99 4.23
N GLY A 76 4.03 14.18 5.27
CA GLY A 76 3.92 14.64 6.66
C GLY A 76 5.14 15.46 7.12
N PHE A 77 6.34 15.07 6.71
CA PHE A 77 7.56 15.85 6.95
C PHE A 77 7.54 17.20 6.24
N CYS A 78 7.07 17.26 5.00
CA CYS A 78 6.99 18.51 4.24
C CYS A 78 6.10 19.54 4.93
N TYR A 79 5.00 19.10 5.52
CA TYR A 79 4.11 20.00 6.29
C TYR A 79 4.79 20.50 7.56
N ASP A 80 5.44 19.60 8.32
CA ASP A 80 6.13 19.98 9.55
C ASP A 80 7.30 20.95 9.25
N PHE A 81 8.00 20.75 8.14
CA PHE A 81 9.08 21.63 7.69
C PHE A 81 8.55 23.00 7.26
N LYS A 82 7.53 23.06 6.41
CA LYS A 82 6.95 24.30 5.90
C LYS A 82 6.40 25.22 6.99
N HIS A 83 5.85 24.62 8.06
CA HIS A 83 5.25 25.37 9.16
C HIS A 83 6.19 25.53 10.36
N HIS A 84 7.48 25.21 10.20
CA HIS A 84 8.50 25.30 11.25
C HIS A 84 8.18 24.51 12.54
N TYR A 85 7.28 23.51 12.46
CA TYR A 85 6.92 22.67 13.60
C TYR A 85 8.04 21.74 14.04
N ILE A 86 9.00 21.43 13.16
CA ILE A 86 10.08 20.48 13.43
C ILE A 86 10.86 20.90 14.68
N ARG A 87 11.24 22.16 14.81
CA ARG A 87 11.99 22.67 15.99
C ARG A 87 11.23 22.47 17.28
N MET A 88 9.92 22.74 17.28
CA MET A 88 9.07 22.57 18.46
C MET A 88 8.88 21.09 18.82
N ILE A 89 8.82 20.20 17.83
CA ILE A 89 8.69 18.76 18.04
C ILE A 89 9.99 18.19 18.57
N LEU A 90 11.14 18.55 17.98
CA LEU A 90 12.47 18.07 18.40
C LEU A 90 12.86 18.59 19.79
N ALA A 91 12.36 19.75 20.22
CA ALA A 91 12.54 20.21 21.62
C ALA A 91 11.86 19.31 22.66
N ARG A 92 10.91 18.46 22.24
CA ARG A 92 10.12 17.59 23.13
C ARG A 92 10.32 16.09 22.87
N THR A 93 10.95 15.73 21.78
CA THR A 93 11.14 14.34 21.35
C THR A 93 12.49 14.14 20.69
N ASP A 94 13.10 12.99 20.90
CA ASP A 94 14.36 12.64 20.26
C ASP A 94 14.16 12.46 18.73
N LEU A 95 15.19 12.79 17.97
CA LEU A 95 15.21 12.67 16.51
C LEU A 95 14.93 11.23 16.03
N ILE A 96 15.41 10.22 16.77
CA ILE A 96 15.16 8.81 16.49
C ILE A 96 13.66 8.51 16.62
N SER A 97 13.07 8.90 17.75
CA SER A 97 11.64 8.69 18.03
C SER A 97 10.75 9.40 17.01
N TYR A 98 11.13 10.61 16.60
CA TYR A 98 10.44 11.34 15.53
C TYR A 98 10.49 10.58 14.19
N SER A 99 11.68 10.14 13.77
CA SER A 99 11.86 9.43 12.51
C SER A 99 11.07 8.14 12.47
N ILE A 100 11.18 7.31 13.52
CA ILE A 100 10.47 6.03 13.63
C ILE A 100 8.95 6.26 13.61
N SER A 101 8.46 7.25 14.38
CA SER A 101 7.01 7.51 14.43
C SER A 101 6.43 7.88 13.07
N LYS A 102 7.14 8.68 12.26
CA LYS A 102 6.70 9.05 10.91
C LYS A 102 6.53 7.84 10.00
N PHE A 103 7.51 6.95 9.97
CA PHE A 103 7.46 5.77 9.10
C PHE A 103 6.43 4.75 9.58
N ILE A 104 6.32 4.48 10.89
CA ILE A 104 5.31 3.56 11.43
C ILE A 104 3.91 4.09 11.14
N VAL A 105 3.63 5.36 11.43
CA VAL A 105 2.31 5.94 11.22
C VAL A 105 1.95 5.94 9.73
N ASN A 106 2.89 6.27 8.84
CA ASN A 106 2.67 6.19 7.40
C ASN A 106 2.34 4.76 6.95
N THR A 107 3.13 3.78 7.37
CA THR A 107 2.92 2.37 7.02
C THR A 107 1.55 1.88 7.49
N VAL A 108 1.21 2.11 8.76
CA VAL A 108 -0.08 1.69 9.34
C VAL A 108 -1.24 2.36 8.61
N ALA A 109 -1.15 3.66 8.33
CA ALA A 109 -2.20 4.41 7.66
C ALA A 109 -2.43 3.91 6.21
N VAL A 110 -1.36 3.65 5.46
CA VAL A 110 -1.43 3.13 4.08
C VAL A 110 -2.03 1.72 4.07
N VAL A 111 -1.52 0.82 4.91
CA VAL A 111 -2.03 -0.55 5.00
C VAL A 111 -3.51 -0.55 5.40
N PHE A 112 -3.88 0.23 6.39
CA PHE A 112 -5.28 0.36 6.82
C PHE A 112 -6.18 0.88 5.68
N ALA A 113 -5.73 1.88 4.91
CA ALA A 113 -6.49 2.41 3.78
C ALA A 113 -6.71 1.35 2.70
N CYS A 114 -5.69 0.54 2.37
CA CYS A 114 -5.78 -0.53 1.38
C CYS A 114 -6.75 -1.63 1.85
N ILE A 115 -6.63 -2.09 3.10
CA ILE A 115 -7.53 -3.11 3.65
C ILE A 115 -8.97 -2.58 3.67
N ALA A 116 -9.18 -1.36 4.17
CA ALA A 116 -10.50 -0.74 4.22
C ALA A 116 -11.13 -0.59 2.82
N SER A 117 -10.34 -0.15 1.83
CA SER A 117 -10.83 0.00 0.46
C SER A 117 -11.23 -1.33 -0.18
N PHE A 118 -10.53 -2.42 0.11
CA PHE A 118 -10.87 -3.76 -0.39
C PHE A 118 -12.16 -4.29 0.23
N TYR A 119 -12.37 -4.07 1.54
CA TYR A 119 -13.62 -4.43 2.19
C TYR A 119 -14.81 -3.57 1.73
N VAL A 120 -14.59 -2.27 1.53
CA VAL A 120 -15.64 -1.40 0.97
C VAL A 120 -15.98 -1.82 -0.46
N PHE A 121 -14.98 -2.15 -1.28
CA PHE A 121 -15.20 -2.71 -2.62
C PHE A 121 -15.99 -4.02 -2.56
N LEU A 122 -15.67 -4.92 -1.63
CA LEU A 122 -16.41 -6.16 -1.41
C LEU A 122 -17.91 -5.88 -1.13
N VAL A 123 -18.20 -4.96 -0.20
CA VAL A 123 -19.58 -4.60 0.16
C VAL A 123 -20.30 -4.01 -1.05
N VAL A 124 -19.65 -3.16 -1.82
CA VAL A 124 -20.23 -2.56 -3.05
C VAL A 124 -20.44 -3.63 -4.11
N ALA A 125 -19.48 -4.51 -4.35
CA ALA A 125 -19.55 -5.54 -5.38
C ALA A 125 -20.66 -6.56 -5.09
N VAL A 126 -20.78 -7.01 -3.85
CA VAL A 126 -21.84 -7.97 -3.45
C VAL A 126 -23.21 -7.28 -3.34
N GLY A 127 -23.27 -6.14 -2.65
CA GLY A 127 -24.54 -5.47 -2.32
C GLY A 127 -25.19 -4.77 -3.51
N PHE A 128 -24.42 -4.09 -4.34
CA PHE A 128 -24.98 -3.27 -5.44
C PHE A 128 -24.79 -3.90 -6.82
N LEU A 129 -23.77 -4.73 -7.01
CA LEU A 129 -23.45 -5.31 -8.31
C LEU A 129 -23.88 -6.78 -8.43
N GLY A 130 -24.28 -7.42 -7.32
CA GLY A 130 -24.74 -8.81 -7.30
C GLY A 130 -23.66 -9.83 -7.59
N ALA A 131 -22.37 -9.50 -7.36
CA ALA A 131 -21.26 -10.40 -7.61
C ALA A 131 -21.21 -11.54 -6.57
N ASN A 132 -20.88 -12.75 -7.03
CA ASN A 132 -20.74 -13.91 -6.15
C ASN A 132 -19.41 -13.90 -5.40
N LEU A 133 -19.43 -14.21 -4.10
CA LEU A 133 -18.23 -14.33 -3.26
C LEU A 133 -17.42 -15.59 -3.56
N THR A 134 -18.07 -16.67 -3.91
CA THR A 134 -17.53 -18.05 -3.89
C THR A 134 -17.06 -18.56 -5.24
N GLN A 135 -17.35 -17.86 -6.34
CA GLN A 135 -16.86 -18.27 -7.65
C GLN A 135 -15.48 -17.71 -7.90
N ILE A 136 -14.51 -18.61 -7.98
CA ILE A 136 -13.11 -18.32 -8.32
C ILE A 136 -12.81 -19.11 -9.59
N LYS A 137 -12.69 -18.44 -10.74
CA LYS A 137 -12.34 -19.06 -12.01
C LYS A 137 -10.84 -19.06 -12.28
N THR A 138 -10.16 -18.01 -11.84
CA THR A 138 -8.71 -17.93 -11.86
C THR A 138 -8.15 -18.50 -10.58
N VAL A 139 -7.23 -19.43 -10.66
CA VAL A 139 -6.64 -20.17 -9.54
C VAL A 139 -5.49 -19.33 -8.93
N PRO A 140 -5.71 -18.52 -7.90
CA PRO A 140 -4.62 -17.89 -7.18
C PRO A 140 -3.98 -18.89 -6.21
N CYS A 141 -2.75 -18.63 -5.82
CA CYS A 141 -1.94 -19.53 -5.00
C CYS A 141 -2.54 -19.95 -3.68
N TYR A 142 -3.39 -19.11 -3.10
CA TYR A 142 -4.11 -19.39 -1.84
C TYR A 142 -5.54 -19.86 -2.09
N TYR A 143 -5.76 -20.55 -3.19
CA TYR A 143 -7.06 -21.04 -3.63
C TYR A 143 -7.87 -21.72 -2.52
N GLN A 144 -7.26 -22.61 -1.74
CA GLN A 144 -7.96 -23.30 -0.65
C GLN A 144 -8.44 -22.35 0.44
N ILE A 145 -7.65 -21.34 0.80
CA ILE A 145 -8.02 -20.33 1.79
C ILE A 145 -9.08 -19.39 1.20
N GLY A 146 -8.92 -18.97 -0.05
CA GLY A 146 -9.89 -18.12 -0.75
C GLY A 146 -11.24 -18.79 -0.90
N TYR A 147 -11.28 -20.10 -1.10
CA TYR A 147 -12.51 -20.87 -1.21
C TYR A 147 -13.21 -21.08 0.13
N LYS A 148 -12.44 -21.42 1.19
CA LYS A 148 -12.98 -21.64 2.53
C LYS A 148 -13.33 -20.34 3.25
N PHE A 149 -12.50 -19.31 3.10
CA PHE A 149 -12.62 -18.05 3.85
C PHE A 149 -12.40 -16.83 2.93
N PRO A 150 -13.32 -16.52 2.01
CA PRO A 150 -13.15 -15.47 1.01
C PRO A 150 -12.91 -14.09 1.63
N VAL A 151 -13.58 -13.77 2.73
CA VAL A 151 -13.43 -12.50 3.44
C VAL A 151 -12.02 -12.34 4.02
N LEU A 152 -11.47 -13.41 4.62
CA LEU A 152 -10.10 -13.42 5.15
C LEU A 152 -9.09 -13.24 4.00
N TYR A 153 -9.31 -13.93 2.88
CA TYR A 153 -8.44 -13.86 1.72
C TYR A 153 -8.36 -12.44 1.14
N ILE A 154 -9.50 -11.73 1.03
CA ILE A 154 -9.53 -10.32 0.61
C ILE A 154 -8.76 -9.44 1.58
N GLY A 155 -8.87 -9.68 2.89
CA GLY A 155 -8.06 -8.98 3.89
C GLY A 155 -6.56 -9.21 3.72
N MET A 156 -6.14 -10.46 3.42
CA MET A 156 -4.74 -10.80 3.14
C MET A 156 -4.22 -10.11 1.86
N MET A 157 -5.03 -10.08 0.79
CA MET A 157 -4.70 -9.34 -0.43
C MET A 157 -4.52 -7.84 -0.15
N GLY A 158 -5.44 -7.25 0.63
CA GLY A 158 -5.37 -5.84 1.04
C GLY A 158 -4.15 -5.52 1.89
N LEU A 159 -3.79 -6.43 2.82
CA LEU A 159 -2.59 -6.31 3.65
C LEU A 159 -1.32 -6.33 2.77
N GLN A 160 -1.20 -7.30 1.88
CA GLN A 160 -0.01 -7.48 1.05
C GLN A 160 0.16 -6.32 0.07
N PHE A 161 -0.89 -5.93 -0.63
CA PHE A 161 -0.87 -4.76 -1.48
C PHE A 161 -0.55 -3.49 -0.69
N GLY A 162 -1.15 -3.33 0.49
CA GLY A 162 -0.88 -2.22 1.40
C GLY A 162 0.58 -2.13 1.85
N MET A 163 1.24 -3.27 2.11
CA MET A 163 2.66 -3.30 2.47
C MET A 163 3.56 -2.86 1.31
N VAL A 164 3.26 -3.28 0.08
CA VAL A 164 3.99 -2.84 -1.11
C VAL A 164 3.78 -1.35 -1.38
N CYS A 165 2.54 -0.84 -1.22
CA CYS A 165 2.27 0.59 -1.27
C CYS A 165 3.05 1.36 -0.20
N ALA A 166 3.08 0.86 1.04
CA ALA A 166 3.79 1.48 2.15
C ALA A 166 5.31 1.55 1.91
N MET A 167 5.88 0.51 1.29
CA MET A 167 7.29 0.50 0.86
C MET A 167 7.58 1.65 -0.12
N SER A 168 6.76 1.82 -1.15
CA SER A 168 6.92 2.89 -2.14
C SER A 168 6.72 4.28 -1.50
N CYS A 169 5.76 4.41 -0.59
CA CYS A 169 5.53 5.63 0.18
C CYS A 169 6.71 5.95 1.12
N ALA A 170 7.37 4.94 1.69
CA ALA A 170 8.54 5.12 2.53
C ALA A 170 9.71 5.74 1.74
N VAL A 171 9.92 5.31 0.49
CA VAL A 171 10.93 5.93 -0.38
C VAL A 171 10.55 7.39 -0.67
N GLY A 172 9.28 7.68 -1.01
CA GLY A 172 8.80 9.04 -1.19
C GLY A 172 9.02 9.94 0.05
N MET A 173 8.77 9.39 1.25
CA MET A 173 9.03 10.08 2.51
C MET A 173 10.53 10.29 2.76
N LEU A 174 11.41 9.36 2.41
CA LEU A 174 12.84 9.56 2.47
C LEU A 174 13.28 10.75 1.62
N PHE A 175 12.75 10.89 0.40
CA PHE A 175 13.06 12.02 -0.47
C PHE A 175 12.57 13.37 0.07
N SER A 176 11.54 13.39 0.92
CA SER A 176 11.05 14.62 1.54
C SER A 176 12.10 15.38 2.34
N VAL A 177 13.10 14.68 2.90
CA VAL A 177 14.20 15.32 3.64
C VAL A 177 15.18 16.02 2.70
N PHE A 178 15.32 15.57 1.46
CA PHE A 178 16.17 16.22 0.47
C PHE A 178 15.47 17.43 -0.14
N GLN A 179 14.24 17.25 -0.55
CA GLN A 179 13.41 18.28 -1.15
C GLN A 179 12.02 18.29 -0.51
N PRO A 180 11.71 19.22 0.41
CA PRO A 180 10.46 19.26 1.14
C PRO A 180 9.32 19.80 0.28
N ASN A 181 8.96 19.07 -0.77
CA ASN A 181 7.86 19.38 -1.68
C ASN A 181 6.87 18.21 -1.71
N THR A 182 5.61 18.47 -1.39
CA THR A 182 4.54 17.48 -1.32
C THR A 182 4.34 16.74 -2.64
N PHE A 183 4.34 17.44 -3.77
CA PHE A 183 4.15 16.83 -5.09
C PHE A 183 5.29 15.90 -5.47
N VAL A 184 6.52 16.30 -5.14
CA VAL A 184 7.71 15.47 -5.38
C VAL A 184 7.64 14.17 -4.59
N CYS A 185 7.24 14.22 -3.31
CA CYS A 185 7.13 13.02 -2.47
C CYS A 185 6.10 12.03 -3.01
N ILE A 186 4.93 12.52 -3.42
CA ILE A 186 3.86 11.68 -4.00
C ILE A 186 4.31 11.12 -5.36
N GLY A 187 4.89 11.97 -6.21
CA GLY A 187 5.38 11.57 -7.52
C GLY A 187 6.47 10.51 -7.46
N ILE A 188 7.45 10.66 -6.55
CA ILE A 188 8.52 9.67 -6.35
C ILE A 188 7.95 8.32 -5.89
N SER A 189 6.96 8.29 -5.00
CA SER A 189 6.30 7.06 -4.59
C SER A 189 5.72 6.30 -5.79
N GLY A 190 5.02 7.00 -6.69
CA GLY A 190 4.50 6.41 -7.92
C GLY A 190 5.58 5.98 -8.90
N MET A 191 6.63 6.79 -9.08
CA MET A 191 7.75 6.48 -9.99
C MET A 191 8.54 5.25 -9.52
N VAL A 192 8.83 5.15 -8.22
CA VAL A 192 9.55 3.99 -7.66
C VAL A 192 8.74 2.71 -7.87
N PHE A 193 7.45 2.76 -7.64
CA PHE A 193 6.57 1.62 -7.85
C PHE A 193 6.51 1.23 -9.34
N PHE A 194 6.33 2.20 -10.23
CA PHE A 194 6.34 1.97 -11.67
C PHE A 194 7.67 1.38 -12.15
N SER A 195 8.79 1.94 -11.67
CA SER A 195 10.12 1.42 -12.00
C SER A 195 10.31 -0.01 -11.51
N ALA A 196 9.84 -0.34 -10.30
CA ALA A 196 9.91 -1.68 -9.76
C ALA A 196 9.13 -2.68 -10.63
N ILE A 197 7.95 -2.30 -11.12
CA ILE A 197 7.18 -3.16 -12.05
C ILE A 197 7.87 -3.30 -13.42
N SER A 198 8.46 -2.22 -13.94
CA SER A 198 8.96 -2.19 -15.33
C SER A 198 10.35 -2.82 -15.48
N TYR A 199 11.20 -2.72 -14.45
CA TYR A 199 12.60 -3.11 -14.55
C TYR A 199 12.96 -4.40 -13.81
N ILE A 200 12.15 -4.83 -12.84
CA ILE A 200 12.40 -6.10 -12.16
C ILE A 200 11.89 -7.23 -13.04
N PRO A 201 12.74 -8.22 -13.42
CA PRO A 201 12.33 -9.32 -14.28
C PRO A 201 11.18 -10.11 -13.68
N LEU A 202 10.19 -10.45 -14.52
CA LEU A 202 9.08 -11.33 -14.15
C LEU A 202 9.64 -12.68 -13.68
N GLY A 203 9.14 -13.15 -12.53
CA GLY A 203 9.58 -14.43 -11.95
C GLY A 203 10.78 -14.32 -11.00
N SER A 204 11.36 -13.13 -10.79
CA SER A 204 12.36 -12.93 -9.74
C SER A 204 11.71 -12.93 -8.35
N ILE A 205 12.50 -13.24 -7.32
CA ILE A 205 12.05 -13.19 -5.91
C ILE A 205 11.60 -11.77 -5.51
N PHE A 206 12.11 -10.75 -6.19
CA PHE A 206 11.81 -9.34 -5.98
C PHE A 206 10.70 -8.81 -6.90
N ASP A 207 10.12 -9.67 -7.72
CA ASP A 207 9.06 -9.29 -8.65
C ASP A 207 7.84 -8.77 -7.90
N VAL A 208 7.51 -7.52 -8.16
CA VAL A 208 6.37 -6.83 -7.53
C VAL A 208 5.04 -7.50 -7.90
N TYR A 209 4.95 -8.10 -9.08
CA TYR A 209 3.79 -8.90 -9.48
C TYR A 209 3.58 -10.10 -8.56
N ASN A 210 4.63 -10.87 -8.28
CA ASN A 210 4.55 -12.00 -7.37
C ASN A 210 4.23 -11.55 -5.96
N LEU A 211 4.77 -10.40 -5.54
CA LEU A 211 4.48 -9.82 -4.22
C LEU A 211 3.02 -9.35 -4.09
N ILE A 212 2.39 -8.85 -5.15
CA ILE A 212 1.02 -8.32 -5.12
C ILE A 212 -0.02 -9.38 -5.43
N SER A 213 0.22 -10.21 -6.45
CA SER A 213 -0.78 -11.15 -6.96
C SER A 213 -0.94 -12.39 -6.09
N MET A 214 -0.07 -12.60 -5.12
CA MET A 214 0.03 -13.85 -4.35
C MET A 214 0.19 -15.10 -5.25
N GLN A 215 0.56 -14.90 -6.51
CA GLN A 215 0.77 -15.98 -7.47
C GLN A 215 2.27 -16.27 -7.55
N PRO A 216 2.77 -17.37 -7.01
CA PRO A 216 4.10 -17.81 -7.39
C PRO A 216 4.04 -18.25 -8.84
N THR A 217 4.97 -17.78 -9.64
CA THR A 217 5.29 -18.34 -10.95
C THR A 217 5.99 -19.70 -10.81
N LEU A 218 5.61 -20.48 -9.79
CA LEU A 218 6.24 -21.73 -9.43
C LEU A 218 5.48 -22.90 -10.10
N PRO A 219 6.18 -23.94 -10.55
CA PRO A 219 5.57 -25.11 -11.15
C PRO A 219 4.59 -25.76 -10.19
N ALA A 220 3.49 -26.28 -10.71
CA ALA A 220 2.45 -26.97 -9.98
C ALA A 220 3.04 -28.10 -9.12
N GLY A 221 2.76 -28.11 -7.83
CA GLY A 221 3.19 -29.14 -6.88
C GLY A 221 3.96 -28.65 -5.65
N GLN A 222 4.26 -27.34 -5.53
CA GLN A 222 5.01 -26.80 -4.38
C GLN A 222 4.14 -25.94 -3.45
N GLU A 223 3.11 -26.55 -2.86
CA GLU A 223 2.19 -25.87 -1.94
C GLU A 223 2.90 -25.30 -0.69
N THR A 224 3.97 -25.92 -0.23
CA THR A 224 4.77 -25.47 0.92
C THR A 224 5.50 -24.14 0.67
N LEU A 225 5.87 -23.85 -0.58
CA LEU A 225 6.52 -22.59 -0.95
C LEU A 225 5.57 -21.39 -0.91
N GLN A 226 4.27 -21.60 -0.98
CA GLN A 226 3.27 -20.52 -1.00
C GLN A 226 3.26 -19.72 0.31
N GLY A 227 3.34 -20.40 1.46
CA GLY A 227 3.45 -19.75 2.77
C GLY A 227 4.74 -18.93 2.91
N ILE A 228 5.85 -19.45 2.36
CA ILE A 228 7.14 -18.76 2.34
C ILE A 228 7.08 -17.51 1.47
N MET A 229 6.41 -17.55 0.32
CA MET A 229 6.24 -16.40 -0.56
C MET A 229 5.38 -15.30 0.09
N PHE A 230 4.34 -15.66 0.83
CA PHE A 230 3.57 -14.69 1.61
C PHE A 230 4.43 -14.01 2.67
N LEU A 231 5.19 -14.79 3.44
CA LEU A 231 6.12 -14.24 4.44
C LEU A 231 7.18 -13.35 3.79
N TRP A 232 7.72 -13.75 2.64
CA TRP A 232 8.66 -12.93 1.88
C TRP A 232 8.02 -11.62 1.41
N GLY A 233 6.79 -11.67 0.90
CA GLY A 233 6.00 -10.50 0.51
C GLY A 233 5.74 -9.51 1.66
N MET A 234 5.81 -9.98 2.92
CA MET A 234 5.75 -9.13 4.10
C MET A 234 7.14 -8.63 4.54
N LEU A 235 8.14 -9.52 4.59
CA LEU A 235 9.49 -9.21 5.07
C LEU A 235 10.22 -8.23 4.16
N TYR A 236 10.11 -8.40 2.83
CA TYR A 236 10.80 -7.53 1.88
C TYR A 236 10.38 -6.05 2.01
N PRO A 237 9.09 -5.67 2.00
CA PRO A 237 8.68 -4.29 2.25
C PRO A 237 9.13 -3.76 3.61
N VAL A 238 9.07 -4.58 4.67
CA VAL A 238 9.54 -4.19 6.01
C VAL A 238 11.03 -3.84 5.99
N CYS A 239 11.87 -4.66 5.36
CA CYS A 239 13.30 -4.37 5.24
C CYS A 239 13.57 -3.04 4.53
N VAL A 240 12.87 -2.78 3.42
CA VAL A 240 13.01 -1.50 2.69
C VAL A 240 12.56 -0.32 3.54
N ILE A 241 11.44 -0.44 4.26
CA ILE A 241 10.94 0.61 5.16
C ILE A 241 11.97 0.91 6.26
N LEU A 242 12.59 -0.11 6.86
CA LEU A 242 13.63 0.05 7.88
C LEU A 242 14.86 0.76 7.34
N ILE A 243 15.32 0.38 6.15
CA ILE A 243 16.44 1.04 5.46
C ILE A 243 16.12 2.53 5.20
N CYS A 244 14.92 2.81 4.68
CA CYS A 244 14.47 4.19 4.44
C CYS A 244 14.39 5.00 5.74
N THR A 245 13.89 4.39 6.82
CA THR A 245 13.83 5.04 8.15
C THR A 245 15.22 5.39 8.66
N TYR A 246 16.19 4.48 8.53
CA TYR A 246 17.58 4.71 8.93
C TYR A 246 18.24 5.84 8.13
N LEU A 247 18.07 5.82 6.79
CA LEU A 247 18.63 6.85 5.91
C LEU A 247 18.00 8.22 6.16
N PHE A 248 16.68 8.26 6.41
CA PHE A 248 15.97 9.46 6.80
C PHE A 248 16.51 10.05 8.11
N TYR A 249 16.66 9.21 9.16
CA TYR A 249 17.25 9.62 10.42
C TYR A 249 18.65 10.17 10.25
N ARG A 250 19.51 9.48 9.50
CA ARG A 250 20.90 9.91 9.24
C ARG A 250 20.95 11.28 8.55
N ARG A 251 20.08 11.50 7.58
CA ARG A 251 20.02 12.78 6.86
C ARG A 251 19.45 13.90 7.73
N MET A 252 18.46 13.61 8.55
CA MET A 252 17.91 14.56 9.52
C MET A 252 18.97 14.99 10.54
N LYS A 253 19.73 14.06 11.09
CA LYS A 253 20.84 14.33 12.01
C LYS A 253 21.89 15.25 11.38
N TRP A 254 22.22 15.01 10.12
CA TRP A 254 23.14 15.87 9.37
C TRP A 254 22.58 17.30 9.22
N ARG A 255 21.28 17.45 8.94
CA ARG A 255 20.64 18.78 8.86
C ARG A 255 20.61 19.50 10.20
N GLU A 256 20.36 18.80 11.29
CA GLU A 256 20.41 19.35 12.63
C GLU A 256 21.79 19.89 12.98
N GLN A 257 22.85 19.11 12.72
CA GLN A 257 24.23 19.51 12.96
C GLN A 257 24.68 20.72 12.14
N ASN A 258 24.10 20.95 10.96
CA ASN A 258 24.41 22.09 10.09
C ASN A 258 23.42 23.26 10.26
N GLY A 259 22.54 23.24 11.25
CA GLY A 259 21.60 24.33 11.52
C GLY A 259 20.52 24.54 10.44
N LEU A 260 20.25 23.51 9.62
CA LEU A 260 19.31 23.56 8.49
C LEU A 260 17.89 23.07 8.84
N LEU A 261 17.59 22.90 10.13
CA LEU A 261 16.28 22.52 10.66
C LEU A 261 15.53 23.69 11.29
#